data_1b45890b85b5aaee2dcee67175d52117
#
_entry.id   1b45890b85b5aaee2dcee67175d52117
#
_cell.length_a   1.000
_cell.length_b   1.000
_cell.length_c   1.000
_cell.angle_alpha   90.00
_cell.angle_beta   90.00
_cell.angle_gamma   90.00
#
_symmetry.space_group_name_H-M   'P 1'
#
loop_
_entity.id
_entity.type
_entity.pdbx_description
1 polymer ?
#
loop_
_entity_poly.entity_id
_entity_poly.type
_entity_poly.pdbx_seq_one_letter_code
_entity_poly.pdbx_strand_id
1 'polypeptide(L)'
;MYLEHVNLVVSNVDAMLHFYKAAFPHWRVRSQGDSTWSGKPRKWLHFGDDYQYLALSDNGEDENRDLAGHQVGLAHFAYVTNDINAVIERLVDAGYEIDKQGPENPYRKNVYFIDPAGFEVEFVEYFSDIPSERNNDL
;
A
#
# COMPACT_ATOMS: atom_id res chain seq x y z
N MET A 1 20.53 3.75 2.01
CA MET A 1 19.33 4.62 1.77
C MET A 1 18.19 3.71 1.35
N TYR A 2 16.99 3.91 1.90
CA TYR A 2 15.78 3.15 1.57
C TYR A 2 14.54 4.05 1.74
N LEU A 3 13.44 3.70 1.11
CA LEU A 3 12.18 4.40 1.29
C LEU A 3 11.62 4.10 2.69
N GLU A 4 11.36 5.14 3.49
CA GLU A 4 10.83 4.99 4.84
C GLU A 4 9.30 4.98 4.86
N HIS A 5 8.67 5.93 4.15
CA HIS A 5 7.22 6.07 4.19
C HIS A 5 6.67 6.70 2.90
N VAL A 6 5.40 6.48 2.70
CA VAL A 6 4.55 7.20 1.75
C VAL A 6 3.50 7.94 2.57
N ASN A 7 3.20 9.17 2.22
CA ASN A 7 2.15 9.96 2.87
C ASN A 7 0.97 10.13 1.90
N LEU A 8 -0.17 9.59 2.28
CA LEU A 8 -1.40 9.59 1.48
C LEU A 8 -2.46 10.48 2.12
N VAL A 9 -3.02 11.37 1.32
CA VAL A 9 -4.21 12.14 1.67
C VAL A 9 -5.44 11.30 1.29
N VAL A 10 -6.30 11.04 2.27
CA VAL A 10 -7.48 10.17 2.11
C VAL A 10 -8.69 10.83 2.76
N SER A 11 -9.87 10.30 2.52
CA SER A 11 -11.08 10.80 3.18
C SER A 11 -11.51 9.96 4.40
N ASN A 12 -11.11 8.69 4.45
CA ASN A 12 -11.52 7.75 5.49
C ASN A 12 -10.33 6.94 5.99
N VAL A 13 -9.69 7.41 7.05
CA VAL A 13 -8.53 6.75 7.66
C VAL A 13 -8.92 5.40 8.27
N ASP A 14 -10.10 5.26 8.86
CA ASP A 14 -10.51 3.98 9.47
C ASP A 14 -10.67 2.87 8.42
N ALA A 15 -11.22 3.20 7.25
CA ALA A 15 -11.30 2.26 6.14
C ALA A 15 -9.90 1.85 5.65
N MET A 16 -8.98 2.80 5.56
CA MET A 16 -7.58 2.53 5.19
C MET A 16 -6.90 1.62 6.21
N LEU A 17 -7.10 1.88 7.50
CA LEU A 17 -6.55 1.01 8.55
C LEU A 17 -7.11 -0.40 8.50
N HIS A 18 -8.39 -0.58 8.20
CA HIS A 18 -8.98 -1.91 8.04
C HIS A 18 -8.25 -2.72 6.95
N PHE A 19 -8.00 -2.09 5.81
CA PHE A 19 -7.26 -2.71 4.70
C PHE A 19 -5.82 -3.03 5.09
N TYR A 20 -5.07 -2.03 5.56
CA TYR A 20 -3.64 -2.19 5.81
C TYR A 20 -3.32 -3.01 7.05
N LYS A 21 -4.20 -3.08 8.05
CA LYS A 21 -4.07 -4.04 9.16
C LYS A 21 -4.22 -5.48 8.71
N ALA A 22 -5.08 -5.75 7.74
CA ALA A 22 -5.20 -7.08 7.14
C ALA A 22 -3.92 -7.45 6.35
N ALA A 23 -3.35 -6.50 5.61
CA ALA A 23 -2.11 -6.70 4.87
C ALA A 23 -0.89 -6.86 5.79
N PHE A 24 -0.80 -6.05 6.84
CA PHE A 24 0.34 -5.95 7.77
C PHE A 24 -0.09 -6.21 9.21
N PRO A 25 -0.35 -7.46 9.60
CA PRO A 25 -0.85 -7.76 10.96
C PRO A 25 0.16 -7.44 12.06
N HIS A 26 1.44 -7.31 11.73
CA HIS A 26 2.52 -6.95 12.66
C HIS A 26 2.77 -5.43 12.79
N TRP A 27 2.13 -4.62 11.95
CA TRP A 27 2.22 -3.16 12.04
C TRP A 27 1.20 -2.60 13.03
N ARG A 28 1.49 -1.40 13.53
CA ARG A 28 0.67 -0.69 14.51
C ARG A 28 0.58 0.81 14.20
N VAL A 29 -0.37 1.48 14.78
CA VAL A 29 -0.36 2.94 14.81
C VAL A 29 0.79 3.39 15.70
N ARG A 30 1.81 4.00 15.13
CA ARG A 30 3.02 4.46 15.81
C ARG A 30 2.78 5.78 16.53
N SER A 31 2.07 6.69 15.87
CA SER A 31 1.74 8.02 16.34
C SER A 31 0.51 8.53 15.59
N GLN A 32 -0.17 9.47 16.21
CA GLN A 32 -1.35 10.11 15.61
C GLN A 32 -1.60 11.46 16.27
N GLY A 33 -2.33 12.33 15.61
CA GLY A 33 -2.67 13.63 16.14
C GLY A 33 -3.62 14.41 15.25
N ASP A 34 -3.92 15.61 15.71
CA ASP A 34 -4.70 16.60 15.00
C ASP A 34 -3.80 17.80 14.68
N SER A 35 -3.97 18.34 13.49
CA SER A 35 -3.28 19.56 13.08
C SER A 35 -4.06 20.29 11.98
N THR A 36 -3.52 21.41 11.52
CA THR A 36 -4.06 22.14 10.37
C THR A 36 -3.03 22.06 9.26
N TRP A 37 -3.48 21.67 8.07
CA TRP A 37 -2.65 21.60 6.89
C TRP A 37 -3.25 22.46 5.79
N SER A 38 -2.49 23.47 5.35
CA SER A 38 -2.95 24.43 4.34
C SER A 38 -4.34 25.00 4.63
N GLY A 39 -4.58 25.37 5.89
CA GLY A 39 -5.83 25.98 6.34
C GLY A 39 -6.98 25.01 6.64
N LYS A 40 -6.80 23.71 6.43
CA LYS A 40 -7.84 22.69 6.69
C LYS A 40 -7.45 21.82 7.89
N PRO A 41 -8.35 21.66 8.88
CA PRO A 41 -8.15 20.72 9.98
C PRO A 41 -8.03 19.29 9.45
N ARG A 42 -7.12 18.52 10.03
CA ARG A 42 -6.92 17.11 9.68
C ARG A 42 -6.57 16.26 10.89
N LYS A 43 -6.94 15.02 10.82
CA LYS A 43 -6.35 13.96 11.65
C LYS A 43 -5.32 13.23 10.82
N TRP A 44 -4.20 12.93 11.44
CA TRP A 44 -3.13 12.20 10.80
C TRP A 44 -2.68 11.04 11.68
N LEU A 45 -2.10 10.02 11.06
CA LEU A 45 -1.46 8.93 11.76
C LEU A 45 -0.34 8.31 10.94
N HIS A 46 0.54 7.62 11.66
CA HIS A 46 1.59 6.78 11.09
C HIS A 46 1.32 5.33 11.47
N PHE A 47 1.14 4.49 10.48
CA PHE A 47 0.88 3.06 10.63
C PHE A 47 2.08 2.28 10.10
N GLY A 48 2.78 1.53 10.95
CA GLY A 48 3.97 0.84 10.55
C GLY A 48 4.66 0.05 11.66
N ASP A 49 5.91 -0.31 11.40
CA ASP A 49 6.82 -0.88 12.39
C ASP A 49 7.81 0.17 12.93
N ASP A 50 8.91 -0.26 13.51
CA ASP A 50 9.89 0.67 14.09
C ASP A 50 10.70 1.44 13.03
N TYR A 51 10.69 0.98 11.76
CA TYR A 51 11.56 1.51 10.71
C TYR A 51 10.80 2.08 9.51
N GLN A 52 9.65 1.51 9.18
CA GLN A 52 8.86 1.89 8.02
C GLN A 52 7.40 2.12 8.41
N TYR A 53 6.74 3.01 7.69
CA TYR A 53 5.33 3.29 7.96
C TYR A 53 4.61 3.87 6.74
N LEU A 54 3.30 3.82 6.81
CA LEU A 54 2.39 4.52 5.94
C LEU A 54 1.81 5.69 6.72
N ALA A 55 1.97 6.90 6.20
CA ALA A 55 1.37 8.09 6.77
C ALA A 55 0.02 8.36 6.09
N LEU A 56 -1.00 8.61 6.89
CA LEU A 56 -2.36 8.89 6.43
C LEU A 56 -2.84 10.22 7.01
N SER A 57 -3.55 10.98 6.20
CA SER A 57 -4.18 12.22 6.59
C SER A 57 -5.60 12.27 6.01
N ASP A 58 -6.61 12.64 6.83
CA ASP A 58 -8.02 12.56 6.46
C ASP A 58 -8.60 13.81 5.81
N ASN A 59 -7.75 14.74 5.40
CA ASN A 59 -8.18 15.99 4.75
C ASN A 59 -8.47 15.85 3.25
N GLY A 60 -8.61 14.61 2.75
CA GLY A 60 -8.84 14.33 1.34
C GLY A 60 -10.17 14.87 0.82
N GLU A 61 -10.12 15.42 -0.37
CA GLU A 61 -11.25 15.90 -1.16
C GLU A 61 -11.24 15.16 -2.49
N ASP A 62 -12.42 14.90 -3.03
CA ASP A 62 -12.59 14.20 -4.30
C ASP A 62 -12.03 12.77 -4.29
N GLU A 63 -11.79 12.22 -5.46
CA GLU A 63 -11.31 10.87 -5.67
C GLU A 63 -9.85 10.87 -6.13
N ASN A 64 -9.18 9.72 -5.98
CA ASN A 64 -7.88 9.50 -6.59
C ASN A 64 -7.97 9.67 -8.12
N ARG A 65 -6.83 9.96 -8.76
CA ARG A 65 -6.75 10.01 -10.22
C ARG A 65 -7.28 8.71 -10.83
N ASP A 66 -7.79 8.79 -12.05
CA ASP A 66 -8.13 7.61 -12.84
C ASP A 66 -6.85 6.80 -13.12
N LEU A 67 -6.76 5.61 -12.53
CA LEU A 67 -5.57 4.75 -12.67
C LEU A 67 -5.38 4.22 -14.10
N ALA A 68 -6.44 4.18 -14.90
CA ALA A 68 -6.37 3.87 -16.33
C ALA A 68 -6.01 5.10 -17.19
N GLY A 69 -6.02 6.28 -16.61
CA GLY A 69 -5.68 7.54 -17.27
C GLY A 69 -4.18 7.82 -17.29
N HIS A 70 -3.83 8.96 -17.90
CA HIS A 70 -2.44 9.37 -18.09
C HIS A 70 -2.08 10.63 -17.30
N GLN A 71 -2.86 10.95 -16.27
CA GLN A 71 -2.57 12.07 -15.38
C GLN A 71 -1.29 11.82 -14.60
N VAL A 72 -0.50 12.86 -14.43
CA VAL A 72 0.69 12.81 -13.58
C VAL A 72 0.26 12.50 -12.14
N GLY A 73 0.96 11.59 -11.49
CA GLY A 73 0.68 11.17 -10.13
C GLY A 73 1.18 9.78 -9.83
N LEU A 74 0.74 9.24 -8.72
CA LEU A 74 1.12 7.90 -8.29
C LEU A 74 0.39 6.85 -9.14
N ALA A 75 1.14 5.97 -9.78
CA ALA A 75 0.58 4.79 -10.44
C ALA A 75 0.28 3.69 -9.41
N HIS A 76 1.29 3.25 -8.69
CA HIS A 76 1.19 2.33 -7.56
C HIS A 76 2.45 2.43 -6.69
N PHE A 77 2.40 1.84 -5.53
CA PHE A 77 3.56 1.58 -4.67
C PHE A 77 3.56 0.11 -4.26
N ALA A 78 4.75 -0.42 -3.94
CA ALA A 78 4.92 -1.85 -3.75
C ALA A 78 5.61 -2.18 -2.43
N TYR A 79 5.17 -3.29 -1.84
CA TYR A 79 5.80 -3.92 -0.67
C TYR A 79 6.32 -5.30 -1.03
N VAL A 80 7.53 -5.59 -0.59
CA VAL A 80 8.09 -6.93 -0.66
C VAL A 80 7.66 -7.73 0.56
N THR A 81 7.18 -8.93 0.33
CA THR A 81 6.83 -9.89 1.39
C THR A 81 7.58 -11.20 1.18
N ASN A 82 7.75 -11.96 2.24
CA ASN A 82 8.27 -13.33 2.17
C ASN A 82 7.17 -14.41 2.15
N ASP A 83 5.89 -13.98 2.15
CA ASP A 83 4.74 -14.88 2.05
C ASP A 83 3.55 -14.15 1.42
N ILE A 84 3.57 -14.06 0.10
CA ILE A 84 2.52 -13.36 -0.65
C ILE A 84 1.16 -14.06 -0.54
N ASN A 85 1.15 -15.39 -0.43
CA ASN A 85 -0.09 -16.13 -0.29
C ASN A 85 -0.81 -15.81 1.02
N ALA A 86 -0.06 -15.62 2.10
CA ALA A 86 -0.62 -15.18 3.38
C ALA A 86 -1.21 -13.76 3.31
N VAL A 87 -0.55 -12.85 2.61
CA VAL A 87 -1.08 -11.49 2.39
C VAL A 87 -2.40 -11.54 1.61
N ILE A 88 -2.44 -12.30 0.53
CA ILE A 88 -3.65 -12.49 -0.29
C ILE A 88 -4.79 -13.06 0.57
N GLU A 89 -4.52 -14.13 1.33
CA GLU A 89 -5.51 -14.79 2.18
C GLU A 89 -6.11 -13.82 3.19
N ARG A 90 -5.27 -13.05 3.89
CA ARG A 90 -5.76 -12.07 4.88
C ARG A 90 -6.61 -10.97 4.25
N LEU A 91 -6.21 -10.45 3.09
CA LEU A 91 -6.99 -9.42 2.40
C LEU A 91 -8.31 -9.97 1.85
N VAL A 92 -8.32 -11.16 1.27
CA VAL A 92 -9.54 -11.81 0.79
C VAL A 92 -10.48 -12.11 1.96
N ASP A 93 -9.98 -12.64 3.07
CA ASP A 93 -10.77 -12.89 4.28
C ASP A 93 -11.35 -11.60 4.89
N ALA A 94 -10.66 -10.48 4.71
CA ALA A 94 -11.14 -9.15 5.14
C ALA A 94 -12.16 -8.53 4.17
N GLY A 95 -12.47 -9.18 3.05
CA GLY A 95 -13.48 -8.75 2.09
C GLY A 95 -12.95 -8.02 0.85
N TYR A 96 -11.64 -8.04 0.63
CA TYR A 96 -11.03 -7.41 -0.54
C TYR A 96 -10.75 -8.45 -1.63
N GLU A 97 -10.72 -7.99 -2.88
CA GLU A 97 -10.45 -8.84 -4.04
C GLU A 97 -9.13 -8.43 -4.71
N ILE A 98 -8.44 -9.40 -5.30
CA ILE A 98 -7.31 -9.12 -6.18
C ILE A 98 -7.83 -8.31 -7.37
N ASP A 99 -7.20 -7.16 -7.62
CA ASP A 99 -7.49 -6.36 -8.81
C ASP A 99 -6.85 -6.97 -10.05
N LYS A 100 -5.58 -7.27 -9.97
CA LYS A 100 -4.85 -7.98 -11.04
C LYS A 100 -3.65 -8.73 -10.49
N GLN A 101 -3.19 -9.69 -11.26
CA GLN A 101 -1.94 -10.41 -11.01
C GLN A 101 -0.87 -9.93 -11.98
N GLY A 102 0.38 -9.98 -11.55
CA GLY A 102 1.50 -9.77 -12.44
C GLY A 102 1.68 -10.93 -13.42
N PRO A 103 2.51 -10.76 -14.45
CA PRO A 103 2.83 -11.83 -15.39
C PRO A 103 3.51 -12.99 -14.69
N GLU A 104 3.33 -14.20 -15.22
CA GLU A 104 4.07 -15.37 -14.72
C GLU A 104 5.58 -15.14 -14.86
N ASN A 105 6.28 -15.40 -13.77
CA ASN A 105 7.73 -15.27 -13.71
C ASN A 105 8.29 -16.31 -12.73
N PRO A 106 9.35 -17.07 -13.08
CA PRO A 106 9.90 -18.08 -12.19
C PRO A 106 10.55 -17.53 -10.93
N TYR A 107 10.89 -16.24 -10.91
CA TYR A 107 11.65 -15.61 -9.85
C TYR A 107 10.83 -14.71 -8.93
N ARG A 108 9.54 -14.48 -9.23
CA ARG A 108 8.65 -13.67 -8.39
C ARG A 108 7.19 -13.99 -8.64
N LYS A 109 6.40 -13.66 -7.63
CA LYS A 109 4.94 -13.56 -7.74
C LYS A 109 4.53 -12.18 -7.26
N ASN A 110 3.66 -11.51 -7.99
CA ASN A 110 3.13 -10.21 -7.59
C ASN A 110 1.63 -10.09 -7.86
N VAL A 111 0.95 -9.37 -6.98
CA VAL A 111 -0.48 -9.09 -7.08
C VAL A 111 -0.74 -7.63 -6.73
N TYR A 112 -1.85 -7.12 -7.24
CA TYR A 112 -2.29 -5.74 -7.03
C TYR A 112 -3.66 -5.73 -6.37
N PHE A 113 -3.83 -4.85 -5.39
CA PHE A 113 -5.11 -4.54 -4.77
C PHE A 113 -5.38 -3.05 -4.89
N ILE A 114 -6.64 -2.68 -4.92
CA ILE A 114 -7.06 -1.28 -4.79
C ILE A 114 -7.50 -1.07 -3.36
N ASP A 115 -6.87 -0.12 -2.68
CA ASP A 115 -7.23 0.21 -1.30
C ASP A 115 -8.53 1.04 -1.22
N PRO A 116 -9.09 1.26 -0.02
CA PRO A 116 -10.35 2.00 0.11
C PRO A 116 -10.33 3.46 -0.38
N ALA A 117 -9.15 4.06 -0.55
CA ALA A 117 -9.00 5.40 -1.11
C ALA A 117 -8.80 5.38 -2.63
N GLY A 118 -8.75 4.20 -3.25
CA GLY A 118 -8.53 4.05 -4.68
C GLY A 118 -7.07 4.03 -5.11
N PHE A 119 -6.13 3.89 -4.17
CA PHE A 119 -4.71 3.70 -4.50
C PHE A 119 -4.43 2.24 -4.84
N GLU A 120 -3.62 2.03 -5.86
CA GLU A 120 -3.13 0.71 -6.21
C GLU A 120 -1.91 0.37 -5.37
N VAL A 121 -1.96 -0.76 -4.68
CA VAL A 121 -0.85 -1.31 -3.92
C VAL A 121 -0.47 -2.66 -4.46
N GLU A 122 0.84 -2.85 -4.69
CA GLU A 122 1.42 -4.12 -5.14
C GLU A 122 2.06 -4.84 -3.96
N PHE A 123 1.86 -6.15 -3.92
CA PHE A 123 2.65 -7.04 -3.07
C PHE A 123 3.46 -7.97 -3.95
N VAL A 124 4.74 -8.13 -3.63
CA VAL A 124 5.65 -8.97 -4.40
C VAL A 124 6.47 -9.86 -3.49
N GLU A 125 6.58 -11.14 -3.85
CA GLU A 125 7.50 -12.10 -3.26
C GLU A 125 8.51 -12.51 -4.31
N TYR A 126 9.79 -12.40 -3.95
CA TYR A 126 10.89 -12.86 -4.79
C TYR A 126 11.34 -14.25 -4.34
N PHE A 127 11.54 -15.14 -5.32
CA PHE A 127 12.00 -16.52 -5.10
C PHE A 127 13.51 -16.67 -5.35
N SER A 128 14.20 -15.56 -5.57
CA SER A 128 15.65 -15.52 -5.75
C SER A 128 16.20 -14.21 -5.20
N ASP A 129 17.41 -14.29 -4.63
CA ASP A 129 18.19 -13.13 -4.21
C ASP A 129 19.26 -12.72 -5.24
N ILE A 130 19.38 -13.46 -6.33
CA ILE A 130 20.34 -13.15 -7.41
C ILE A 130 19.80 -11.94 -8.20
N PRO A 131 20.55 -10.83 -8.29
CA PRO A 131 20.04 -9.61 -8.91
C PRO A 131 19.55 -9.76 -10.36
N SER A 132 20.25 -10.57 -11.16
CA SER A 132 19.84 -10.83 -12.55
C SER A 132 18.55 -11.61 -12.69
N GLU A 133 18.20 -12.42 -11.69
CA GLU A 133 16.94 -13.14 -11.61
C GLU A 133 15.82 -12.26 -11.05
N ARG A 134 16.10 -11.54 -9.94
CA ARG A 134 15.15 -10.59 -9.37
C ARG A 134 14.73 -9.51 -10.36
N ASN A 135 15.66 -9.04 -11.18
CA ASN A 135 15.46 -7.94 -12.13
C ASN A 135 15.09 -8.44 -13.53
N ASN A 136 14.67 -9.69 -13.63
CA ASN A 136 14.25 -10.28 -14.91
C ASN A 136 12.82 -9.82 -15.24
N ASP A 137 12.67 -9.07 -16.32
CA ASP A 137 11.40 -8.50 -16.77
C ASP A 137 10.75 -9.29 -17.93
N LEU A 138 11.15 -10.52 -18.14
CA LEU A 138 10.59 -11.40 -19.16
C LEU A 138 9.17 -11.88 -18.83
#